data_d2ac7a2a6f45ef57ab650815caa9199d
#
_entry.id   d2ac7a2a6f45ef57ab650815caa9199d
#
_cell.length_a   1.000
_cell.length_b   1.000
_cell.length_c   1.000
_cell.angle_alpha   90.00
_cell.angle_beta   90.00
_cell.angle_gamma   90.00
#
_symmetry.space_group_name_H-M   'P 1'
#
loop_
_entity.id
_entity.type
_entity.pdbx_description
1 polymer ?
#
loop_
_entity_poly.entity_id
_entity_poly.type
_entity_poly.pdbx_seq_one_letter_code
_entity_poly.pdbx_strand_id
1 'polypeptide(L)'
;MRRAILGAENASSVDYPDYGYQLAEAIAAGEASRGIALCGSGIGIAIAVNRNPRCRCARVDDPLSAQLSREHNDANVLALGGRLIGTDMAKACVQAFLDTNFAGGRHQRRVDQLSHEL
;
A
#
# COMPACT_ATOMS: atom_id res chain seq x y z
N MET A 1 -5.45 -16.36 7.60
CA MET A 1 -5.12 -15.24 6.68
C MET A 1 -4.46 -15.79 5.43
N ARG A 2 -4.97 -15.43 4.30
CA ARG A 2 -4.42 -15.85 3.02
C ARG A 2 -3.33 -14.88 2.56
N ARG A 3 -2.20 -15.41 2.12
CA ARG A 3 -1.11 -14.61 1.58
C ARG A 3 -0.85 -14.97 0.12
N ALA A 4 -0.54 -13.96 -0.68
CA ALA A 4 -0.03 -14.13 -2.02
C ALA A 4 1.19 -13.24 -2.18
N ILE A 5 2.25 -13.77 -2.79
CA ILE A 5 3.46 -13.03 -3.05
C ILE A 5 3.55 -12.77 -4.55
N LEU A 6 3.59 -11.49 -4.92
CA LEU A 6 3.74 -11.05 -6.29
C LEU A 6 5.10 -10.34 -6.40
N GLY A 7 5.82 -10.60 -7.47
CA GLY A 7 7.10 -9.92 -7.65
C GLY A 7 8.08 -10.71 -8.48
N ALA A 8 9.33 -10.24 -8.51
CA ALA A 8 10.39 -10.87 -9.27
C ALA A 8 10.78 -12.21 -8.65
N GLU A 9 10.96 -13.22 -9.49
CA GLU A 9 11.38 -14.56 -9.06
C GLU A 9 12.90 -14.64 -8.84
N ASN A 10 13.65 -13.62 -9.26
CA ASN A 10 15.10 -13.59 -9.14
C ASN A 10 15.59 -12.17 -8.85
N ALA A 11 16.91 -11.99 -8.75
CA ALA A 11 17.54 -10.71 -8.44
C ALA A 11 17.72 -9.80 -9.66
N SER A 12 17.20 -10.17 -10.83
CA SER A 12 17.28 -9.33 -12.02
C SER A 12 16.53 -8.03 -11.84
N SER A 13 17.00 -6.98 -12.50
CA SER A 13 16.31 -5.71 -12.54
C SER A 13 14.91 -5.89 -13.16
N VAL A 14 13.90 -5.25 -12.55
CA VAL A 14 12.51 -5.36 -12.98
C VAL A 14 11.87 -3.99 -13.12
N ASP A 15 10.83 -3.91 -13.94
CA ASP A 15 10.01 -2.72 -14.04
C ASP A 15 8.99 -2.72 -12.91
N TYR A 16 9.25 -1.95 -11.86
CA TYR A 16 8.39 -1.90 -10.67
C TYR A 16 6.92 -1.56 -10.99
N PRO A 17 6.58 -0.75 -12.03
CA PRO A 17 5.17 -0.47 -12.31
C PRO A 17 4.35 -1.73 -12.61
N ASP A 18 4.94 -2.73 -13.26
CA ASP A 18 4.24 -3.97 -13.57
C ASP A 18 3.77 -4.68 -12.31
N TYR A 19 4.61 -4.72 -11.28
CA TYR A 19 4.26 -5.33 -9.99
C TYR A 19 3.27 -4.48 -9.22
N GLY A 20 3.38 -3.15 -9.32
CA GLY A 20 2.39 -2.24 -8.75
C GLY A 20 1.01 -2.45 -9.35
N TYR A 21 0.93 -2.60 -10.67
CA TYR A 21 -0.33 -2.87 -11.36
C TYR A 21 -0.90 -4.23 -11.00
N GLN A 22 -0.08 -5.27 -10.91
CA GLN A 22 -0.53 -6.61 -10.48
C GLN A 22 -1.12 -6.57 -9.08
N LEU A 23 -0.46 -5.88 -8.14
CA LEU A 23 -0.96 -5.73 -6.78
C LEU A 23 -2.29 -4.99 -6.77
N ALA A 24 -2.39 -3.90 -7.51
CA ALA A 24 -3.61 -3.11 -7.59
C ALA A 24 -4.77 -3.92 -8.14
N GLU A 25 -4.54 -4.73 -9.18
CA GLU A 25 -5.56 -5.62 -9.75
C GLU A 25 -6.01 -6.67 -8.74
N ALA A 26 -5.09 -7.25 -7.97
CA ALA A 26 -5.42 -8.24 -6.95
C ALA A 26 -6.32 -7.64 -5.86
N ILE A 27 -6.00 -6.44 -5.40
CA ILE A 27 -6.81 -5.72 -4.41
C ILE A 27 -8.18 -5.37 -5.00
N ALA A 28 -8.21 -4.83 -6.21
CA ALA A 28 -9.47 -4.44 -6.88
C ALA A 28 -10.39 -5.66 -7.14
N ALA A 29 -9.81 -6.81 -7.41
CA ALA A 29 -10.55 -8.06 -7.62
C ALA A 29 -11.01 -8.73 -6.33
N GLY A 30 -10.62 -8.22 -5.17
CA GLY A 30 -10.99 -8.79 -3.88
C GLY A 30 -10.18 -10.02 -3.46
N GLU A 31 -9.06 -10.28 -4.13
CA GLU A 31 -8.18 -11.41 -3.77
C GLU A 31 -7.50 -11.20 -2.42
N ALA A 32 -7.29 -9.95 -2.04
CA ALA A 32 -6.79 -9.56 -0.74
C ALA A 32 -7.41 -8.23 -0.34
N SER A 33 -7.58 -8.00 0.96
CA SER A 33 -8.10 -6.73 1.46
C SER A 33 -7.01 -5.68 1.67
N ARG A 34 -5.76 -6.10 1.85
CA ARG A 34 -4.61 -5.22 2.07
C ARG A 34 -3.39 -5.74 1.35
N GLY A 35 -2.54 -4.83 0.88
CA GLY A 35 -1.31 -5.16 0.19
C GLY A 35 -0.11 -4.38 0.72
N ILE A 36 1.07 -4.95 0.57
CA ILE A 36 2.34 -4.31 0.90
C ILE A 36 3.17 -4.25 -0.37
N ALA A 37 3.61 -3.06 -0.74
CA ALA A 37 4.41 -2.82 -1.93
C ALA A 37 5.81 -2.34 -1.55
N LEU A 38 6.82 -2.89 -2.20
CA LEU A 38 8.22 -2.53 -1.97
C LEU A 38 8.90 -2.19 -3.28
N CYS A 39 9.62 -1.08 -3.31
CA CYS A 39 10.62 -0.79 -4.33
C CYS A 39 11.74 0.03 -3.68
N GLY A 40 12.70 0.52 -4.45
CA GLY A 40 13.85 1.24 -3.89
C GLY A 40 13.45 2.40 -2.99
N SER A 41 12.55 3.26 -3.46
CA SER A 41 12.05 4.42 -2.70
C SER A 41 10.62 4.24 -2.19
N GLY A 42 9.88 3.29 -2.71
CA GLY A 42 8.44 3.14 -2.45
C GLY A 42 7.58 4.14 -3.23
N ILE A 43 8.17 5.13 -3.85
CA ILE A 43 7.45 6.24 -4.49
C ILE A 43 6.82 5.80 -5.81
N GLY A 44 7.64 5.25 -6.70
CA GLY A 44 7.17 4.87 -8.05
C GLY A 44 6.10 3.78 -7.99
N ILE A 45 6.28 2.79 -7.12
CA ILE A 45 5.30 1.71 -7.00
C ILE A 45 3.98 2.24 -6.39
N ALA A 46 4.05 3.21 -5.48
CA ALA A 46 2.87 3.86 -4.93
C ALA A 46 2.09 4.60 -6.03
N ILE A 47 2.80 5.29 -6.93
CA ILE A 47 2.16 5.97 -8.05
C ILE A 47 1.44 4.96 -8.94
N ALA A 48 2.09 3.83 -9.25
CA ALA A 48 1.50 2.78 -10.08
C ALA A 48 0.23 2.20 -9.44
N VAL A 49 0.28 1.86 -8.17
CA VAL A 49 -0.87 1.32 -7.44
C VAL A 49 -2.03 2.31 -7.41
N ASN A 50 -1.74 3.58 -7.16
CA ASN A 50 -2.76 4.62 -7.04
C ASN A 50 -3.44 5.00 -8.36
N ARG A 51 -2.97 4.49 -9.49
CA ARG A 51 -3.69 4.66 -10.76
C ARG A 51 -4.99 3.86 -10.79
N ASN A 52 -5.12 2.85 -9.94
CA ASN A 52 -6.37 2.10 -9.82
C ASN A 52 -7.28 2.79 -8.79
N PRO A 53 -8.50 3.22 -9.17
CA PRO A 53 -9.37 3.98 -8.27
C PRO A 53 -9.86 3.18 -7.06
N ARG A 54 -9.71 1.86 -7.07
CA ARG A 54 -10.05 1.01 -5.93
C ARG A 54 -8.90 0.87 -4.94
N CYS A 55 -7.73 1.43 -5.26
CA CYS A 55 -6.56 1.36 -4.41
C CYS A 55 -6.24 2.73 -3.80
N ARG A 56 -5.91 2.72 -2.53
CA ARG A 56 -5.40 3.87 -1.80
C ARG A 56 -4.09 3.43 -1.18
N CYS A 57 -3.00 3.73 -1.88
CA CYS A 57 -1.66 3.36 -1.46
C CYS A 57 -1.00 4.51 -0.72
N ALA A 58 -0.58 4.26 0.49
CA ALA A 58 0.18 5.21 1.30
C ALA A 58 1.65 4.80 1.32
N ARG A 59 2.51 5.71 0.90
CA ARG A 59 3.95 5.54 1.01
C ARG A 59 4.40 6.15 2.34
N VAL A 60 4.96 5.33 3.24
CA VAL A 60 5.29 5.76 4.60
C VAL A 60 6.71 5.39 4.99
N ASP A 61 7.26 6.09 5.99
CA ASP A 61 8.58 5.84 6.55
C ASP A 61 8.55 5.54 8.05
N ASP A 62 7.38 5.63 8.70
CA ASP A 62 7.25 5.45 10.14
C ASP A 62 5.91 4.80 10.50
N PRO A 63 5.82 4.15 11.69
CA PRO A 63 4.60 3.46 12.11
C PRO A 63 3.41 4.39 12.34
N LEU A 64 3.64 5.62 12.78
CA LEU A 64 2.54 6.56 13.02
C LEU A 64 1.86 6.92 11.69
N SER A 65 2.64 7.19 10.64
CA SER A 65 2.08 7.45 9.32
C SER A 65 1.31 6.25 8.79
N ALA A 66 1.80 5.03 9.02
CA ALA A 66 1.11 3.81 8.64
C ALA A 66 -0.24 3.69 9.37
N GLN A 67 -0.26 3.95 10.67
CA GLN A 67 -1.49 3.95 11.46
C GLN A 67 -2.49 4.97 10.95
N LEU A 68 -2.06 6.21 10.74
CA LEU A 68 -2.93 7.29 10.27
C LEU A 68 -3.48 7.02 8.86
N SER A 69 -2.68 6.38 8.00
CA SER A 69 -3.16 6.00 6.66
C SER A 69 -4.36 5.07 6.74
N ARG A 70 -4.41 4.21 7.76
CA ARG A 70 -5.54 3.34 8.01
C ARG A 70 -6.71 4.09 8.64
N GLU A 71 -6.46 4.78 9.76
CA GLU A 71 -7.51 5.44 10.51
C GLU A 71 -8.24 6.52 9.71
N HIS A 72 -7.51 7.33 8.96
CA HIS A 72 -8.05 8.49 8.27
C HIS A 72 -8.35 8.25 6.79
N ASN A 73 -7.55 7.46 6.11
CA ASN A 73 -7.60 7.34 4.66
C ASN A 73 -8.07 5.98 4.16
N ASP A 74 -8.28 5.04 5.07
CA ASP A 74 -8.62 3.65 4.71
C ASP A 74 -7.67 3.13 3.62
N ALA A 75 -6.38 3.41 3.77
CA ALA A 75 -5.38 2.94 2.83
C ALA A 75 -5.38 1.40 2.81
N ASN A 76 -5.50 0.84 1.63
CA ASN A 76 -5.52 -0.62 1.46
C ASN A 76 -4.19 -1.17 0.93
N VAL A 77 -3.25 -0.30 0.59
CA VAL A 77 -1.89 -0.69 0.23
C VAL A 77 -0.91 0.21 0.96
N LEU A 78 0.14 -0.40 1.51
CA LEU A 78 1.26 0.31 2.12
C LEU A 78 2.47 0.16 1.23
N ALA A 79 3.13 1.26 0.88
CA ALA A 79 4.37 1.23 0.10
C ALA A 79 5.56 1.65 0.95
N LEU A 80 6.65 0.92 0.81
CA LEU A 80 7.89 1.14 1.56
C LEU A 80 9.08 1.20 0.62
N GLY A 81 10.07 2.04 0.97
CA GLY A 81 11.31 2.17 0.24
C GLY A 81 12.43 1.33 0.84
N GLY A 82 12.77 0.21 0.22
CA GLY A 82 13.76 -0.71 0.75
C GLY A 82 15.17 -0.14 0.87
N ARG A 83 15.48 0.93 0.12
CA ARG A 83 16.77 1.62 0.21
C ARG A 83 16.79 2.71 1.28
N LEU A 84 15.63 3.09 1.80
CA LEU A 84 15.48 4.29 2.63
C LEU A 84 15.23 3.99 4.09
N ILE A 85 14.66 2.83 4.41
CA ILE A 85 14.37 2.46 5.80
C ILE A 85 14.96 1.11 6.15
N GLY A 86 15.32 0.95 7.41
CA GLY A 86 15.83 -0.31 7.93
C GLY A 86 14.74 -1.35 8.11
N THR A 87 15.15 -2.60 8.27
CA THR A 87 14.25 -3.74 8.39
C THR A 87 13.30 -3.62 9.58
N ASP A 88 13.79 -3.20 10.73
CA ASP A 88 12.95 -3.09 11.93
C ASP A 88 11.89 -2.00 11.78
N MET A 89 12.26 -0.86 11.19
CA MET A 89 11.30 0.20 10.90
C MET A 89 10.24 -0.27 9.91
N ALA A 90 10.65 -0.99 8.86
CA ALA A 90 9.73 -1.53 7.87
C ALA A 90 8.73 -2.50 8.53
N LYS A 91 9.21 -3.40 9.38
CA LYS A 91 8.35 -4.32 10.13
C LYS A 91 7.36 -3.59 11.02
N ALA A 92 7.80 -2.54 11.70
CA ALA A 92 6.92 -1.73 12.56
C ALA A 92 5.84 -1.03 11.74
N CYS A 93 6.17 -0.52 10.56
CA CYS A 93 5.18 0.09 9.65
C CYS A 93 4.14 -0.93 9.19
N VAL A 94 4.58 -2.10 8.77
CA VAL A 94 3.69 -3.18 8.32
C VAL A 94 2.77 -3.63 9.46
N GLN A 95 3.32 -3.81 10.65
CA GLN A 95 2.53 -4.22 11.83
C GLN A 95 1.44 -3.20 12.14
N ALA A 96 1.79 -1.90 12.20
CA ALA A 96 0.82 -0.84 12.45
C ALA A 96 -0.27 -0.82 11.37
N PHE A 97 0.11 -0.99 10.10
CA PHE A 97 -0.83 -1.02 8.97
C PHE A 97 -1.80 -2.20 9.07
N LEU A 98 -1.30 -3.39 9.41
CA LEU A 98 -2.14 -4.59 9.48
C LEU A 98 -3.06 -4.58 10.71
N ASP A 99 -2.63 -3.97 11.80
CA ASP A 99 -3.37 -3.98 13.07
C ASP A 99 -4.38 -2.84 13.22
N THR A 100 -4.39 -1.87 12.31
CA THR A 100 -5.22 -0.68 12.44
C THR A 100 -6.43 -0.75 11.52
N ASN A 101 -7.61 -0.51 12.08
CA ASN A 101 -8.84 -0.43 11.31
C ASN A 101 -9.14 1.01 10.89
N PHE A 102 -9.98 1.16 9.86
CA PHE A 102 -10.48 2.47 9.47
C PHE A 102 -11.40 3.02 10.56
N ALA A 103 -11.16 4.28 10.94
CA ALA A 103 -11.97 4.94 11.97
C ALA A 103 -13.39 5.32 11.49
N GLY A 104 -13.57 5.48 10.18
CA GLY A 104 -14.88 5.85 9.60
C GLY A 104 -15.30 7.27 9.97
N GLY A 105 -16.58 7.44 10.27
CA GLY A 105 -17.14 8.72 10.68
C GLY A 105 -16.87 9.83 9.69
N ARG A 106 -16.33 10.95 10.16
CA ARG A 106 -16.03 12.13 9.32
C ARG A 106 -15.03 11.88 8.19
N HIS A 107 -14.24 10.80 8.28
CA HIS A 107 -13.25 10.47 7.27
C HIS A 107 -13.86 9.81 6.04
N GLN A 108 -15.03 9.18 6.16
CA GLN A 108 -15.64 8.42 5.08
C GLN A 108 -15.89 9.26 3.83
N ARG A 109 -16.39 10.48 3.99
CA ARG A 109 -16.66 11.37 2.84
C ARG A 109 -15.39 11.66 2.05
N ARG A 110 -14.28 11.91 2.76
CA ARG A 110 -13.00 12.21 2.13
C ARG A 110 -12.42 10.99 1.42
N VAL A 111 -12.56 9.81 2.03
CA VAL A 111 -12.14 8.56 1.40
C VAL A 111 -12.93 8.31 0.11
N ASP A 112 -14.23 8.56 0.12
CA ASP A 112 -15.06 8.43 -1.09
C ASP A 112 -14.59 9.37 -2.19
N GLN A 113 -14.18 10.60 -1.85
CA GLN A 113 -13.62 11.54 -2.81
C GLN A 113 -12.29 11.06 -3.39
N LEU A 114 -11.46 10.39 -2.60
CA LEU A 114 -10.18 9.84 -3.06
C LEU A 114 -10.36 8.73 -4.09
N SER A 115 -11.48 8.03 -4.04
CA SER A 115 -11.77 6.93 -4.96
C SER A 115 -12.53 7.40 -6.22
N HIS A 116 -12.76 8.70 -6.34
CA HIS A 116 -13.49 9.26 -7.46
C HIS A 116 -12.61 9.35 -8.71
N GLU A 117 -13.11 8.85 -9.84
CA GLU A 117 -12.41 8.98 -11.12
C GLU A 117 -12.64 10.38 -11.69
N LEU A 118 -11.54 10.99 -12.13
CA LEU A 118 -11.57 12.31 -12.74
C LEU A 118 -11.83 12.21 -14.26
#